data_fecfed0003c12073fd98711ebb3f43ac
#
_entry.id   fecfed0003c12073fd98711ebb3f43ac
#
_cell.length_a   1.000
_cell.length_b   1.000
_cell.length_c   1.000
_cell.angle_alpha   90.00
_cell.angle_beta   90.00
_cell.angle_gamma   90.00
#
_symmetry.space_group_name_H-M   'P 1'
#
loop_
_entity.id
_entity.type
_entity.pdbx_description
1 polymer ?
#
loop_
_entity_poly.entity_id
_entity_poly.type
_entity_poly.pdbx_seq_one_letter_code
_entity_poly.pdbx_strand_id
1 'polypeptide(L)'
;ADHPVSIYAATKKSNELMAYTYSRLYGLQTVGLRFFTVYGPWGRPDMAPMLFGRSILEDKPIRIFNEGRLSRDFTYIDDIIAGIVTILDHPGLVREDVPGVPAVIYNIGHGSPVQLMDFIGLLEQYLGKTARKEFVGMQPGDVYQTWADTTKLHTDYNYRATTSLGKGIEQFALWFKKMKTYGL
;
A
#
# COMPACT_ATOMS: atom_id res chain seq x y z
N ALA A 1 -2.55 0.88 16.98
CA ALA A 1 -2.45 -0.49 16.42
C ALA A 1 -2.95 -1.57 17.40
N ASP A 2 -3.17 -1.24 18.68
CA ASP A 2 -3.56 -2.22 19.70
C ASP A 2 -5.08 -2.39 19.86
N HIS A 3 -5.87 -1.64 19.09
CA HIS A 3 -7.33 -1.74 19.03
C HIS A 3 -7.78 -2.03 17.58
N PRO A 4 -7.62 -3.28 17.09
CA PRO A 4 -7.95 -3.65 15.72
C PRO A 4 -9.47 -3.54 15.49
N VAL A 5 -9.86 -2.91 14.38
CA VAL A 5 -11.28 -2.71 14.00
C VAL A 5 -11.84 -3.84 13.12
N SER A 6 -11.03 -4.85 12.81
CA SER A 6 -11.44 -6.02 12.02
C SER A 6 -10.62 -7.26 12.41
N ILE A 7 -11.18 -8.46 12.12
CA ILE A 7 -10.45 -9.74 12.30
C ILE A 7 -9.16 -9.75 11.48
N TYR A 8 -9.20 -9.23 10.25
CA TYR A 8 -7.99 -9.09 9.43
C TYR A 8 -6.91 -8.26 10.15
N ALA A 9 -7.24 -7.09 10.69
CA ALA A 9 -6.29 -6.26 11.44
C ALA A 9 -5.75 -7.00 12.67
N ALA A 10 -6.59 -7.75 13.39
CA ALA A 10 -6.18 -8.57 14.53
C ALA A 10 -5.17 -9.65 14.13
N THR A 11 -5.40 -10.37 13.01
CA THR A 11 -4.45 -11.40 12.53
C THR A 11 -3.10 -10.77 12.11
N LYS A 12 -3.11 -9.57 11.51
CA LYS A 12 -1.86 -8.87 11.18
C LYS A 12 -1.08 -8.44 12.43
N LYS A 13 -1.78 -7.96 13.45
CA LYS A 13 -1.14 -7.64 14.74
C LYS A 13 -0.59 -8.91 15.41
N SER A 14 -1.29 -10.02 15.33
CA SER A 14 -0.81 -11.31 15.84
C SER A 14 0.50 -11.76 15.18
N ASN A 15 0.68 -11.52 13.87
CA ASN A 15 1.94 -11.82 13.18
C ASN A 15 3.11 -11.02 13.78
N GLU A 16 2.92 -9.74 14.10
CA GLU A 16 3.95 -8.92 14.74
C GLU A 16 4.34 -9.46 16.11
N LEU A 17 3.36 -9.85 16.93
CA LEU A 17 3.59 -10.42 18.26
C LEU A 17 4.30 -11.78 18.19
N MET A 18 3.94 -12.64 17.23
CA MET A 18 4.63 -13.90 17.00
C MET A 18 6.08 -13.67 16.58
N ALA A 19 6.34 -12.79 15.61
CA ALA A 19 7.68 -12.45 15.16
C ALA A 19 8.54 -11.91 16.32
N TYR A 20 8.00 -11.01 17.14
CA TYR A 20 8.66 -10.51 18.35
C TYR A 20 8.99 -11.64 19.34
N THR A 21 8.05 -12.57 19.56
CA THR A 21 8.25 -13.68 20.47
C THR A 21 9.37 -14.61 20.00
N TYR A 22 9.40 -14.95 18.72
CA TYR A 22 10.49 -15.73 18.13
C TYR A 22 11.83 -15.02 18.23
N SER A 23 11.86 -13.73 17.96
CA SER A 23 13.07 -12.91 18.13
C SER A 23 13.59 -12.98 19.56
N ARG A 24 12.71 -12.79 20.55
CA ARG A 24 13.06 -12.81 21.97
C ARG A 24 13.55 -14.18 22.46
N LEU A 25 12.89 -15.27 22.03
CA LEU A 25 13.20 -16.61 22.51
C LEU A 25 14.42 -17.22 21.83
N TYR A 26 14.65 -16.92 20.58
CA TYR A 26 15.64 -17.59 19.74
C TYR A 26 16.73 -16.66 19.19
N GLY A 27 16.68 -15.37 19.53
CA GLY A 27 17.64 -14.39 19.01
C GLY A 27 17.54 -14.15 17.50
N LEU A 28 16.42 -14.51 16.88
CA LEU A 28 16.21 -14.31 15.45
C LEU A 28 16.01 -12.82 15.15
N GLN A 29 16.79 -12.27 14.25
CA GLN A 29 16.55 -10.92 13.76
C GLN A 29 15.28 -10.88 12.93
N THR A 30 14.31 -10.06 13.32
CA THR A 30 13.03 -9.91 12.62
C THR A 30 12.75 -8.46 12.26
N VAL A 31 12.36 -8.24 11.00
CA VAL A 31 11.90 -6.94 10.52
C VAL A 31 10.48 -7.08 10.02
N GLY A 32 9.53 -6.51 10.76
CA GLY A 32 8.14 -6.42 10.35
C GLY A 32 7.92 -5.20 9.44
N LEU A 33 7.25 -5.39 8.31
CA LEU A 33 6.91 -4.30 7.38
C LEU A 33 5.39 -4.13 7.29
N ARG A 34 4.92 -2.93 7.63
CA ARG A 34 3.52 -2.52 7.44
C ARG A 34 3.39 -1.79 6.13
N PHE A 35 2.85 -2.48 5.12
CA PHE A 35 2.54 -1.88 3.83
C PHE A 35 1.25 -1.06 3.90
N PHE A 36 1.29 0.11 3.28
CA PHE A 36 0.09 0.91 3.03
C PHE A 36 -0.55 0.49 1.71
N THR A 37 -1.28 1.38 1.01
CA THR A 37 -1.98 0.97 -0.21
C THR A 37 -1.01 0.85 -1.38
N VAL A 38 -0.48 -0.36 -1.59
CA VAL A 38 0.41 -0.67 -2.70
C VAL A 38 -0.37 -0.78 -4.00
N TYR A 39 0.14 -0.16 -5.06
CA TYR A 39 -0.42 -0.27 -6.40
C TYR A 39 0.68 -0.44 -7.45
N GLY A 40 0.32 -0.97 -8.61
CA GLY A 40 1.26 -1.20 -9.71
C GLY A 40 0.92 -2.46 -10.49
N PRO A 41 1.80 -2.88 -11.42
CA PRO A 41 1.71 -4.15 -12.12
C PRO A 41 1.55 -5.34 -11.19
N TRP A 42 0.77 -6.34 -11.63
CA TRP A 42 0.51 -7.58 -10.87
C TRP A 42 -0.17 -7.38 -9.52
N GLY A 43 -0.85 -6.25 -9.33
CA GLY A 43 -1.64 -5.99 -8.13
C GLY A 43 -2.77 -7.03 -7.95
N ARG A 44 -3.20 -7.22 -6.71
CA ARG A 44 -4.33 -8.12 -6.40
C ARG A 44 -5.60 -7.69 -7.16
N PRO A 45 -6.32 -8.64 -7.79
CA PRO A 45 -7.49 -8.31 -8.64
C PRO A 45 -8.64 -7.62 -7.88
N ASP A 46 -8.74 -7.84 -6.57
CA ASP A 46 -9.78 -7.30 -5.68
C ASP A 46 -9.45 -5.91 -5.11
N MET A 47 -8.26 -5.37 -5.40
CA MET A 47 -7.89 -4.02 -4.95
C MET A 47 -8.43 -2.93 -5.87
N ALA A 48 -8.73 -1.77 -5.29
CA ALA A 48 -9.34 -0.63 -5.99
C ALA A 48 -8.63 -0.24 -7.31
N PRO A 49 -7.30 -0.16 -7.42
CA PRO A 49 -6.64 0.15 -8.69
C PRO A 49 -6.98 -0.83 -9.82
N MET A 50 -7.00 -2.13 -9.51
CA MET A 50 -7.33 -3.19 -10.47
C MET A 50 -8.82 -3.20 -10.83
N LEU A 51 -9.70 -3.06 -9.83
CA LEU A 51 -11.14 -3.00 -10.03
C LEU A 51 -11.54 -1.79 -10.87
N PHE A 52 -10.99 -0.61 -10.54
CA PHE A 52 -11.27 0.62 -11.28
C PHE A 52 -10.71 0.55 -12.70
N GLY A 53 -9.46 0.12 -12.87
CA GLY A 53 -8.86 -0.03 -14.19
C GLY A 53 -9.68 -0.94 -15.11
N ARG A 54 -10.13 -2.10 -14.59
CA ARG A 54 -10.98 -3.04 -15.33
C ARG A 54 -12.32 -2.41 -15.69
N SER A 55 -13.02 -1.83 -14.70
CA SER A 55 -14.35 -1.27 -14.92
C SER A 55 -14.33 -0.09 -15.90
N ILE A 56 -13.31 0.78 -15.82
CA ILE A 56 -13.13 1.90 -16.75
C ILE A 56 -12.95 1.39 -18.18
N LEU A 57 -12.08 0.39 -18.40
CA LEU A 57 -11.83 -0.14 -19.74
C LEU A 57 -13.04 -0.92 -20.31
N GLU A 58 -13.88 -1.48 -19.45
CA GLU A 58 -15.09 -2.24 -19.82
C GLU A 58 -16.36 -1.37 -19.83
N ASP A 59 -16.25 -0.07 -19.64
CA ASP A 59 -17.38 0.87 -19.56
C ASP A 59 -18.40 0.49 -18.47
N LYS A 60 -17.94 -0.21 -17.41
CA LYS A 60 -18.71 -0.57 -16.23
C LYS A 60 -18.60 0.50 -15.15
N PRO A 61 -19.64 0.64 -14.29
CA PRO A 61 -19.55 1.61 -13.19
C PRO A 61 -18.50 1.20 -12.15
N ILE A 62 -17.87 2.22 -11.57
CA ILE A 62 -17.02 2.09 -10.39
C ILE A 62 -17.77 2.59 -9.16
N ARG A 63 -17.77 1.80 -8.08
CA ARG A 63 -18.39 2.21 -6.81
C ARG A 63 -17.42 3.04 -6.01
N ILE A 64 -17.83 4.25 -5.66
CA ILE A 64 -17.03 5.22 -4.92
C ILE A 64 -17.64 5.37 -3.52
N PHE A 65 -16.97 4.79 -2.53
CA PHE A 65 -17.43 4.83 -1.14
C PHE A 65 -17.25 6.20 -0.50
N ASN A 66 -18.08 6.49 0.50
CA ASN A 66 -18.08 7.75 1.25
C ASN A 66 -18.10 9.00 0.35
N GLU A 67 -18.88 8.98 -0.70
CA GLU A 67 -18.98 10.10 -1.65
C GLU A 67 -17.61 10.55 -2.22
N GLY A 68 -16.63 9.63 -2.27
CA GLY A 68 -15.26 9.93 -2.69
C GLY A 68 -14.40 10.65 -1.65
N ARG A 69 -14.94 10.92 -0.47
CA ARG A 69 -14.24 11.62 0.62
C ARG A 69 -13.35 10.66 1.42
N LEU A 70 -12.45 10.00 0.70
CA LEU A 70 -11.46 9.09 1.27
C LEU A 70 -10.08 9.49 0.79
N SER A 71 -9.08 9.36 1.64
CA SER A 71 -7.69 9.49 1.22
C SER A 71 -6.86 8.27 1.62
N ARG A 72 -5.92 7.91 0.76
CA ARG A 72 -5.04 6.75 0.97
C ARG A 72 -3.60 7.12 0.68
N ASP A 73 -2.70 6.55 1.43
CA ASP A 73 -1.29 6.57 1.12
C ASP A 73 -1.03 5.51 0.05
N PHE A 74 -1.03 5.95 -1.22
CA PHE A 74 -0.75 5.10 -2.37
C PHE A 74 0.75 5.03 -2.62
N THR A 75 1.29 3.82 -2.66
CA THR A 75 2.72 3.60 -2.88
C THR A 75 2.94 2.69 -4.08
N TYR A 76 3.78 3.12 -5.01
CA TYR A 76 4.08 2.33 -6.20
C TYR A 76 4.91 1.09 -5.85
N ILE A 77 4.65 -0.02 -6.54
CA ILE A 77 5.24 -1.33 -6.20
C ILE A 77 6.77 -1.31 -6.23
N ASP A 78 7.40 -0.61 -7.17
CA ASP A 78 8.87 -0.58 -7.26
C ASP A 78 9.50 0.12 -6.06
N ASP A 79 8.84 1.16 -5.51
CA ASP A 79 9.29 1.78 -4.26
C ASP A 79 9.21 0.78 -3.09
N ILE A 80 8.14 -0.01 -3.01
CA ILE A 80 8.03 -1.05 -1.97
C ILE A 80 9.19 -2.05 -2.07
N ILE A 81 9.46 -2.55 -3.28
CA ILE A 81 10.54 -3.51 -3.53
C ILE A 81 11.90 -2.89 -3.22
N ALA A 82 12.14 -1.65 -3.65
CA ALA A 82 13.38 -0.95 -3.33
C ALA A 82 13.61 -0.81 -1.82
N GLY A 83 12.55 -0.50 -1.05
CA GLY A 83 12.63 -0.44 0.41
C GLY A 83 12.94 -1.79 1.05
N ILE A 84 12.30 -2.87 0.58
CA ILE A 84 12.59 -4.24 1.06
C ILE A 84 14.05 -4.61 0.78
N VAL A 85 14.53 -4.38 -0.45
CA VAL A 85 15.91 -4.69 -0.86
C VAL A 85 16.90 -3.87 -0.02
N THR A 86 16.64 -2.58 0.20
CA THR A 86 17.49 -1.74 1.04
C THR A 86 17.65 -2.31 2.46
N ILE A 87 16.57 -2.82 3.04
CA ILE A 87 16.62 -3.46 4.38
C ILE A 87 17.42 -4.77 4.34
N LEU A 88 17.21 -5.60 3.31
CA LEU A 88 17.89 -6.89 3.15
C LEU A 88 19.40 -6.72 2.93
N ASP A 89 19.81 -5.71 2.18
CA ASP A 89 21.22 -5.43 1.88
C ASP A 89 21.97 -4.83 3.08
N HIS A 90 21.24 -4.32 4.10
CA HIS A 90 21.84 -3.67 5.26
C HIS A 90 21.30 -4.25 6.58
N PRO A 91 21.41 -5.56 6.83
CA PRO A 91 20.84 -6.20 8.01
C PRO A 91 21.43 -5.69 9.34
N GLY A 92 22.64 -5.15 9.33
CA GLY A 92 23.30 -4.59 10.50
C GLY A 92 22.76 -3.24 10.98
N LEU A 93 21.86 -2.60 10.21
CA LEU A 93 21.24 -1.32 10.60
C LEU A 93 19.97 -1.48 11.44
N VAL A 94 19.53 -2.72 11.70
CA VAL A 94 18.31 -2.96 12.48
C VAL A 94 18.48 -2.42 13.90
N ARG A 95 17.68 -1.42 14.24
CA ARG A 95 17.56 -0.92 15.61
C ARG A 95 16.51 -1.73 16.36
N GLU A 96 16.84 -2.10 17.58
CA GLU A 96 15.92 -2.81 18.45
C GLU A 96 14.83 -1.87 18.98
N ASP A 97 13.55 -2.23 18.81
CA ASP A 97 12.44 -1.49 19.45
C ASP A 97 12.42 -1.71 20.98
N VAL A 98 12.93 -2.87 21.39
CA VAL A 98 13.11 -3.22 22.80
C VAL A 98 14.56 -3.69 22.99
N PRO A 99 15.36 -3.10 23.90
CA PRO A 99 16.74 -3.48 24.12
C PRO A 99 16.90 -4.97 24.38
N GLY A 100 17.84 -5.62 23.68
CA GLY A 100 18.12 -7.05 23.80
C GLY A 100 17.15 -7.96 23.03
N VAL A 101 16.22 -7.40 22.23
CA VAL A 101 15.34 -8.16 21.34
C VAL A 101 15.52 -7.67 19.91
N PRO A 102 16.15 -8.45 19.02
CA PRO A 102 16.44 -8.01 17.66
C PRO A 102 15.19 -8.05 16.76
N ALA A 103 14.14 -7.33 17.17
CA ALA A 103 12.87 -7.19 16.48
C ALA A 103 12.54 -5.71 16.26
N VAL A 104 12.15 -5.36 15.05
CA VAL A 104 11.76 -4.01 14.68
C VAL A 104 10.58 -4.02 13.72
N ILE A 105 9.76 -2.97 13.78
CA ILE A 105 8.65 -2.76 12.84
C ILE A 105 8.85 -1.42 12.13
N TYR A 106 8.72 -1.44 10.79
CA TYR A 106 8.71 -0.26 9.95
C TYR A 106 7.40 -0.12 9.19
N ASN A 107 6.89 1.11 9.09
CA ASN A 107 5.92 1.45 8.07
C ASN A 107 6.66 1.70 6.75
N ILE A 108 6.12 1.16 5.66
CA ILE A 108 6.63 1.42 4.32
C ILE A 108 5.47 1.92 3.44
N GLY A 109 5.61 3.14 2.99
CA GLY A 109 4.59 3.88 2.24
C GLY A 109 5.21 5.12 1.61
N HIS A 110 4.40 5.88 0.87
CA HIS A 110 4.86 7.13 0.25
C HIS A 110 4.95 8.28 1.28
N GLY A 111 4.17 8.20 2.36
CA GLY A 111 4.11 9.25 3.39
C GLY A 111 3.33 10.49 2.96
N SER A 112 2.51 10.38 1.92
CA SER A 112 1.71 11.49 1.38
C SER A 112 0.32 10.99 0.96
N PRO A 113 -0.71 11.19 1.81
CA PRO A 113 -2.06 10.76 1.48
C PRO A 113 -2.63 11.50 0.26
N VAL A 114 -3.27 10.76 -0.63
CA VAL A 114 -3.90 11.25 -1.86
C VAL A 114 -5.40 11.06 -1.78
N GLN A 115 -6.18 12.04 -2.24
CA GLN A 115 -7.62 11.90 -2.36
C GLN A 115 -7.99 10.83 -3.39
N LEU A 116 -9.00 10.02 -3.07
CA LEU A 116 -9.46 8.95 -3.97
C LEU A 116 -9.87 9.49 -5.34
N MET A 117 -10.47 10.67 -5.38
CA MET A 117 -10.91 11.29 -6.63
C MET A 117 -9.74 11.72 -7.51
N ASP A 118 -8.61 12.16 -6.94
CA ASP A 118 -7.41 12.50 -7.70
C ASP A 118 -6.78 11.24 -8.29
N PHE A 119 -6.77 10.13 -7.53
CA PHE A 119 -6.32 8.84 -8.02
C PHE A 119 -7.17 8.35 -9.20
N ILE A 120 -8.51 8.47 -9.11
CA ILE A 120 -9.43 8.09 -10.20
C ILE A 120 -9.21 9.00 -11.42
N GLY A 121 -9.06 10.30 -11.23
CA GLY A 121 -8.79 11.25 -12.32
C GLY A 121 -7.54 10.91 -13.11
N LEU A 122 -6.46 10.52 -12.43
CA LEU A 122 -5.25 10.07 -13.10
C LEU A 122 -5.44 8.74 -13.83
N LEU A 123 -6.21 7.79 -13.27
CA LEU A 123 -6.58 6.57 -13.99
C LEU A 123 -7.35 6.86 -15.28
N GLU A 124 -8.35 7.75 -15.22
CA GLU A 124 -9.12 8.19 -16.39
C GLU A 124 -8.19 8.77 -17.46
N GLN A 125 -7.30 9.67 -17.06
CA GLN A 125 -6.34 10.31 -17.96
C GLN A 125 -5.45 9.29 -18.66
N TYR A 126 -4.80 8.40 -17.92
CA TYR A 126 -3.82 7.47 -18.50
C TYR A 126 -4.46 6.25 -19.18
N LEU A 127 -5.67 5.85 -18.78
CA LEU A 127 -6.43 4.82 -19.50
C LEU A 127 -7.09 5.38 -20.76
N GLY A 128 -7.31 6.70 -20.83
CA GLY A 128 -7.95 7.37 -21.97
C GLY A 128 -9.46 7.17 -22.02
N LYS A 129 -10.09 6.92 -20.87
CA LYS A 129 -11.53 6.71 -20.72
C LYS A 129 -12.04 7.32 -19.42
N THR A 130 -13.22 7.92 -19.45
CA THR A 130 -13.92 8.45 -18.27
C THR A 130 -14.65 7.34 -17.53
N ALA A 131 -14.53 7.30 -16.22
CA ALA A 131 -15.22 6.34 -15.36
C ALA A 131 -16.70 6.69 -15.20
N ARG A 132 -17.56 5.68 -15.26
CA ARG A 132 -18.94 5.79 -14.78
C ARG A 132 -18.93 5.67 -13.26
N LYS A 133 -19.18 6.78 -12.56
CA LYS A 133 -19.05 6.87 -11.10
C LYS A 133 -20.40 6.63 -10.41
N GLU A 134 -20.44 5.65 -9.51
CA GLU A 134 -21.58 5.41 -8.60
C GLU A 134 -21.13 5.73 -7.17
N PHE A 135 -21.65 6.83 -6.62
CA PHE A 135 -21.35 7.24 -5.26
C PHE A 135 -22.23 6.46 -4.28
N VAL A 136 -21.58 5.91 -3.26
CA VAL A 136 -22.23 5.08 -2.22
C VAL A 136 -21.75 5.50 -0.84
N GLY A 137 -22.52 5.14 0.18
CA GLY A 137 -22.18 5.43 1.58
C GLY A 137 -20.89 4.76 2.04
N MET A 138 -20.44 5.11 3.23
CA MET A 138 -19.23 4.55 3.86
C MET A 138 -19.41 3.05 4.13
N GLN A 139 -18.38 2.27 3.85
CA GLN A 139 -18.36 0.84 4.15
C GLN A 139 -18.05 0.61 5.64
N PRO A 140 -18.73 -0.31 6.35
CA PRO A 140 -18.39 -0.65 7.73
C PRO A 140 -16.94 -1.13 7.85
N GLY A 141 -16.19 -0.58 8.81
CA GLY A 141 -14.78 -0.93 9.03
C GLY A 141 -13.77 -0.25 8.11
N ASP A 142 -14.23 0.59 7.17
CA ASP A 142 -13.32 1.43 6.37
C ASP A 142 -12.92 2.69 7.16
N VAL A 143 -11.78 3.28 6.80
CA VAL A 143 -11.23 4.47 7.45
C VAL A 143 -11.19 5.65 6.48
N TYR A 144 -11.38 6.87 7.00
CA TYR A 144 -11.39 8.08 6.17
C TYR A 144 -10.04 8.35 5.51
N GLN A 145 -8.96 8.10 6.25
CA GLN A 145 -7.59 8.37 5.78
C GLN A 145 -6.62 7.30 6.28
N THR A 146 -5.67 6.94 5.42
CA THR A 146 -4.44 6.25 5.82
C THR A 146 -3.24 7.10 5.48
N TRP A 147 -2.26 7.15 6.39
CA TRP A 147 -1.02 7.90 6.25
C TRP A 147 0.11 7.12 6.90
N ALA A 148 1.15 6.83 6.12
CA ALA A 148 2.35 6.16 6.62
C ALA A 148 3.29 7.17 7.28
N ASP A 149 3.52 7.04 8.57
CA ASP A 149 4.71 7.65 9.17
C ASP A 149 5.93 6.78 8.84
N THR A 150 6.72 7.24 7.88
CA THR A 150 7.92 6.55 7.38
C THR A 150 9.22 7.08 8.01
N THR A 151 9.13 7.95 9.00
CA THR A 151 10.28 8.63 9.63
C THR A 151 11.32 7.64 10.13
N LYS A 152 10.90 6.57 10.80
CA LYS A 152 11.80 5.55 11.33
C LYS A 152 12.59 4.85 10.23
N LEU A 153 11.90 4.40 9.16
CA LEU A 153 12.55 3.76 8.03
C LEU A 153 13.56 4.69 7.33
N HIS A 154 13.17 5.96 7.16
CA HIS A 154 14.07 6.96 6.61
C HIS A 154 15.30 7.20 7.50
N THR A 155 15.12 7.33 8.82
CA THR A 155 16.21 7.57 9.76
C THR A 155 17.21 6.43 9.78
N ASP A 156 16.73 5.19 9.76
CA ASP A 156 17.57 4.01 9.91
C ASP A 156 18.23 3.56 8.60
N TYR A 157 17.55 3.72 7.45
CA TYR A 157 18.03 3.23 6.16
C TYR A 157 18.22 4.32 5.10
N ASN A 158 17.95 5.60 5.42
CA ASN A 158 17.92 6.71 4.46
C ASN A 158 17.03 6.42 3.24
N TYR A 159 15.98 5.61 3.44
CA TYR A 159 15.06 5.21 2.38
C TYR A 159 13.79 6.06 2.38
N ARG A 160 13.34 6.45 1.18
CA ARG A 160 12.04 7.07 0.91
C ARG A 160 11.47 6.56 -0.41
N ALA A 161 10.15 6.41 -0.47
CA ALA A 161 9.43 6.24 -1.73
C ALA A 161 9.53 7.55 -2.55
N THR A 162 9.85 7.45 -3.84
CA THR A 162 10.14 8.61 -4.70
C THR A 162 9.25 8.69 -5.93
N THR A 163 8.55 7.60 -6.28
CA THR A 163 7.69 7.56 -7.47
C THR A 163 6.46 8.40 -7.25
N SER A 164 6.32 9.50 -8.00
CA SER A 164 5.11 10.32 -7.95
C SER A 164 3.88 9.52 -8.36
N LEU A 165 2.70 9.88 -7.81
CA LEU A 165 1.45 9.21 -8.12
C LEU A 165 1.18 9.16 -9.63
N GLY A 166 1.35 10.30 -10.33
CA GLY A 166 1.16 10.37 -11.78
C GLY A 166 2.05 9.40 -12.55
N LYS A 167 3.35 9.31 -12.18
CA LYS A 167 4.27 8.37 -12.82
C LYS A 167 3.91 6.92 -12.56
N GLY A 168 3.58 6.57 -11.33
CA GLY A 168 3.16 5.21 -10.98
C GLY A 168 1.87 4.79 -11.69
N ILE A 169 0.86 5.68 -11.78
CA ILE A 169 -0.39 5.39 -12.49
C ILE A 169 -0.16 5.29 -14.01
N GLU A 170 0.73 6.11 -14.58
CA GLU A 170 1.14 5.97 -15.98
C GLU A 170 1.67 4.57 -16.27
N GLN A 171 2.64 4.09 -15.47
CA GLN A 171 3.22 2.75 -15.63
C GLN A 171 2.19 1.64 -15.41
N PHE A 172 1.34 1.79 -14.39
CA PHE A 172 0.24 0.87 -14.15
C PHE A 172 -0.71 0.79 -15.37
N ALA A 173 -1.14 1.92 -15.90
CA ALA A 173 -2.07 1.98 -17.03
C ALA A 173 -1.48 1.38 -18.32
N LEU A 174 -0.20 1.64 -18.59
CA LEU A 174 0.53 1.03 -19.71
C LEU A 174 0.56 -0.49 -19.60
N TRP A 175 0.94 -1.00 -18.43
CA TRP A 175 0.93 -2.43 -18.15
C TRP A 175 -0.48 -3.01 -18.27
N PHE A 176 -1.47 -2.37 -17.66
CA PHE A 176 -2.85 -2.84 -17.60
C PHE A 176 -3.48 -2.97 -18.99
N LYS A 177 -3.27 -1.99 -19.88
CA LYS A 177 -3.70 -2.05 -21.27
C LYS A 177 -3.06 -3.22 -22.02
N LYS A 178 -1.75 -3.44 -21.80
CA LYS A 178 -1.02 -4.55 -22.41
C LYS A 178 -1.56 -5.91 -21.95
N MET A 179 -1.79 -6.08 -20.64
CA MET A 179 -2.33 -7.33 -20.07
C MET A 179 -3.72 -7.66 -20.62
N LYS A 180 -4.60 -6.66 -20.78
CA LYS A 180 -5.92 -6.86 -21.39
C LYS A 180 -5.82 -7.36 -22.84
N THR A 181 -4.79 -6.98 -23.59
CA THR A 181 -4.56 -7.48 -24.95
C THR A 181 -4.22 -8.98 -24.96
N TYR A 182 -3.70 -9.51 -23.86
CA TYR A 182 -3.38 -10.94 -23.70
C TYR A 182 -4.52 -11.74 -23.02
N GLY A 183 -5.69 -11.12 -22.79
CA GLY A 183 -6.85 -11.81 -22.22
C GLY A 183 -6.81 -12.02 -20.70
N LEU A 184 -6.00 -11.24 -20.00
CA LEU A 184 -5.88 -11.26 -18.54
C LEU A 184 -6.65 -10.13 -17.87
#